data_9ab91dcf57c15a912d39f2bf54f8a010
#
_entry.id   9ab91dcf57c15a912d39f2bf54f8a010
#
_cell.length_a   1.000
_cell.length_b   1.000
_cell.length_c   1.000
_cell.angle_alpha   90.00
_cell.angle_beta   90.00
_cell.angle_gamma   90.00
#
_symmetry.space_group_name_H-M   'P 1'
#
loop_
_entity.id
_entity.type
_entity.pdbx_description
1 polymer ?
#
loop_
_entity_poly.entity_id
_entity_poly.type
_entity_poly.pdbx_seq_one_letter_code
_entity_poly.pdbx_strand_id
1 'polypeptide(L)'
;VETHGVRRKGVPGSNPVWTGAVVDRMQRMVLRDRNNPCVFMWSLGNEAGDGSNFMEMKKAALALDNSRQFHYEGDFDLTKSDVISRMYPTKDIMEKLGNKQPITISLYDNIANQLAADSKPIKAEMYEGKPVVLCEYAHSMENSLGNFQEYIDDFEKYDNMCGGFIWDFVDQALHVKDENGNDNYLYGTDFQGQEPHKLIDIPNTTAMTGSNVYFCANGIIGADRKPHPQIVEVKHGY
;
A
#
# COMPACT_ATOMS: atom_id res chain seq x y z
N VAL A 1 4.42 -9.39 -1.31
CA VAL A 1 5.12 -9.46 -0.01
C VAL A 1 5.07 -8.12 0.69
N GLU A 2 4.92 -8.13 1.98
CA GLU A 2 5.00 -6.94 2.82
C GLU A 2 5.97 -7.18 3.97
N THR A 3 6.81 -6.22 4.22
CA THR A 3 7.69 -6.18 5.40
C THR A 3 8.05 -4.73 5.65
N HIS A 4 8.44 -4.36 6.85
CA HIS A 4 9.06 -3.07 7.10
C HIS A 4 10.45 -2.94 6.45
N GLY A 5 10.61 -3.46 5.24
CA GLY A 5 11.84 -3.48 4.46
C GLY A 5 12.33 -2.12 4.03
N VAL A 6 11.45 -1.12 4.00
CA VAL A 6 11.82 0.29 3.81
C VAL A 6 12.90 0.72 4.80
N ARG A 7 12.80 0.23 6.04
CA ARG A 7 13.76 0.50 7.11
C ARG A 7 14.92 -0.49 7.17
N ARG A 8 14.85 -1.59 6.42
CA ARG A 8 15.83 -2.68 6.45
C ARG A 8 16.25 -3.02 5.04
N LYS A 9 17.21 -2.27 4.52
CA LYS A 9 17.80 -2.55 3.20
C LYS A 9 18.09 -4.05 3.08
N GLY A 10 17.59 -4.68 2.03
CA GLY A 10 17.89 -6.07 1.70
C GLY A 10 16.93 -7.15 2.22
N VAL A 11 15.90 -6.81 2.99
CA VAL A 11 14.90 -7.80 3.46
C VAL A 11 13.49 -7.34 3.04
N PRO A 12 12.75 -8.12 2.26
CA PRO A 12 13.13 -9.35 1.54
C PRO A 12 13.72 -9.09 0.15
N GLY A 13 13.87 -7.81 -0.23
CA GLY A 13 14.06 -7.37 -1.61
C GLY A 13 15.30 -7.93 -2.30
N SER A 14 16.49 -7.87 -1.67
CA SER A 14 17.76 -8.23 -2.32
C SER A 14 18.50 -9.40 -1.68
N ASN A 15 18.05 -9.90 -0.53
CA ASN A 15 18.70 -11.03 0.12
C ASN A 15 18.29 -12.36 -0.54
N PRO A 16 19.22 -13.12 -1.14
CA PRO A 16 18.92 -14.35 -1.86
C PRO A 16 18.30 -15.46 -1.00
N VAL A 17 18.50 -15.43 0.31
CA VAL A 17 17.86 -16.36 1.26
C VAL A 17 16.34 -16.30 1.17
N TRP A 18 15.76 -15.15 0.81
CA TRP A 18 14.32 -14.95 0.71
C TRP A 18 13.74 -15.25 -0.67
N THR A 19 14.56 -15.43 -1.72
CA THR A 19 14.08 -15.58 -3.10
C THR A 19 13.03 -16.67 -3.23
N GLY A 20 13.31 -17.87 -2.72
CA GLY A 20 12.37 -18.98 -2.80
C GLY A 20 11.03 -18.70 -2.10
N ALA A 21 11.10 -18.06 -0.94
CA ALA A 21 9.90 -17.74 -0.16
C ALA A 21 9.02 -16.67 -0.83
N VAL A 22 9.61 -15.62 -1.40
CA VAL A 22 8.83 -14.56 -2.06
C VAL A 22 8.27 -15.01 -3.40
N VAL A 23 9.02 -15.83 -4.15
CA VAL A 23 8.57 -16.43 -5.42
C VAL A 23 7.39 -17.40 -5.16
N ASP A 24 7.47 -18.26 -4.15
CA ASP A 24 6.37 -19.16 -3.79
C ASP A 24 5.07 -18.38 -3.47
N ARG A 25 5.17 -17.30 -2.71
CA ARG A 25 4.00 -16.46 -2.39
C ARG A 25 3.38 -15.83 -3.62
N MET A 26 4.22 -15.33 -4.52
CA MET A 26 3.74 -14.74 -5.77
C MET A 26 3.04 -15.79 -6.65
N GLN A 27 3.64 -16.95 -6.81
CA GLN A 27 3.06 -18.04 -7.60
C GLN A 27 1.72 -18.51 -7.03
N ARG A 28 1.62 -18.70 -5.72
CA ARG A 28 0.38 -19.09 -5.05
C ARG A 28 -0.72 -18.06 -5.24
N MET A 29 -0.41 -16.77 -5.12
CA MET A 29 -1.37 -15.69 -5.35
C MET A 29 -1.89 -15.73 -6.79
N VAL A 30 -1.00 -15.80 -7.78
CA VAL A 30 -1.40 -15.84 -9.20
C VAL A 30 -2.23 -17.08 -9.49
N LEU A 31 -1.81 -18.27 -9.03
CA LEU A 31 -2.55 -19.51 -9.26
C LEU A 31 -3.96 -19.48 -8.63
N ARG A 32 -4.10 -18.87 -7.46
CA ARG A 32 -5.40 -18.74 -6.78
C ARG A 32 -6.31 -17.74 -7.50
N ASP A 33 -5.77 -16.61 -7.94
CA ASP A 33 -6.58 -15.44 -8.25
C ASP A 33 -6.66 -15.12 -9.76
N ARG A 34 -5.84 -15.73 -10.63
CA ARG A 34 -5.79 -15.41 -12.07
C ARG A 34 -7.11 -15.60 -12.83
N ASN A 35 -8.01 -16.41 -12.30
CA ASN A 35 -9.33 -16.63 -12.92
C ASN A 35 -10.40 -15.65 -12.39
N ASN A 36 -10.05 -14.76 -11.49
CA ASN A 36 -10.97 -13.75 -10.97
C ASN A 36 -10.93 -12.51 -11.87
N PRO A 37 -12.02 -12.13 -12.53
CA PRO A 37 -12.04 -11.03 -13.49
C PRO A 37 -11.83 -9.65 -12.82
N CYS A 38 -12.08 -9.53 -11.52
CA CYS A 38 -11.83 -8.31 -10.76
C CYS A 38 -10.33 -8.06 -10.52
N VAL A 39 -9.47 -9.07 -10.66
CA VAL A 39 -8.02 -8.89 -10.58
C VAL A 39 -7.52 -8.39 -11.92
N PHE A 40 -7.21 -7.12 -12.03
CA PHE A 40 -6.74 -6.49 -13.26
C PHE A 40 -5.23 -6.19 -13.27
N MET A 41 -4.59 -6.24 -12.11
CA MET A 41 -3.17 -5.94 -11.94
C MET A 41 -2.56 -6.78 -10.82
N TRP A 42 -1.30 -7.16 -10.94
CA TRP A 42 -0.56 -7.89 -9.91
C TRP A 42 0.35 -6.94 -9.11
N SER A 43 0.33 -7.05 -7.80
CA SER A 43 1.27 -6.35 -6.93
C SER A 43 2.44 -7.25 -6.54
N LEU A 44 3.66 -6.76 -6.69
CA LEU A 44 4.85 -7.48 -6.23
C LEU A 44 5.04 -7.37 -4.72
N GLY A 45 4.54 -6.29 -4.10
CA GLY A 45 4.68 -6.10 -2.68
C GLY A 45 4.15 -4.77 -2.18
N ASN A 46 4.36 -4.54 -0.90
CA ASN A 46 4.04 -3.31 -0.19
C ASN A 46 5.14 -3.01 0.82
N GLU A 47 5.68 -1.80 0.79
CA GLU A 47 6.69 -1.29 1.75
C GLU A 47 7.86 -2.25 2.04
N ALA A 48 8.25 -3.05 1.07
CA ALA A 48 9.18 -4.16 1.24
C ALA A 48 10.61 -3.85 0.73
N GLY A 49 10.94 -2.58 0.53
CA GLY A 49 12.22 -2.14 0.00
C GLY A 49 12.37 -2.42 -1.49
N ASP A 50 13.59 -2.36 -2.00
CA ASP A 50 13.91 -2.70 -3.39
C ASP A 50 14.88 -3.88 -3.47
N GLY A 51 14.97 -4.52 -4.63
CA GLY A 51 15.94 -5.57 -4.88
C GLY A 51 15.59 -6.57 -5.97
N SER A 52 16.55 -7.47 -6.24
CA SER A 52 16.47 -8.46 -7.31
C SER A 52 15.36 -9.50 -7.12
N ASN A 53 14.93 -9.76 -5.90
CA ASN A 53 13.88 -10.74 -5.62
C ASN A 53 12.53 -10.37 -6.24
N PHE A 54 12.24 -9.07 -6.40
CA PHE A 54 11.02 -8.63 -7.08
C PHE A 54 11.02 -8.95 -8.58
N MET A 55 12.20 -8.94 -9.21
CA MET A 55 12.33 -9.40 -10.60
C MET A 55 12.08 -10.90 -10.74
N GLU A 56 12.59 -11.70 -9.81
CA GLU A 56 12.33 -13.14 -9.78
C GLU A 56 10.84 -13.44 -9.52
N MET A 57 10.19 -12.68 -8.65
CA MET A 57 8.74 -12.76 -8.46
C MET A 57 7.97 -12.44 -9.74
N LYS A 58 8.30 -11.31 -10.42
CA LYS A 58 7.67 -10.93 -11.69
C LYS A 58 7.85 -11.99 -12.75
N LYS A 59 9.07 -12.51 -12.91
CA LYS A 59 9.38 -13.59 -13.85
C LYS A 59 8.56 -14.85 -13.59
N ALA A 60 8.44 -15.25 -12.33
CA ALA A 60 7.65 -16.41 -11.95
C ALA A 60 6.14 -16.20 -12.19
N ALA A 61 5.65 -14.99 -11.96
CA ALA A 61 4.26 -14.64 -12.23
C ALA A 61 3.95 -14.62 -13.73
N LEU A 62 4.81 -14.03 -14.55
CA LEU A 62 4.66 -13.99 -16.00
C LEU A 62 4.62 -15.38 -16.64
N ALA A 63 5.30 -16.38 -16.05
CA ALA A 63 5.21 -17.77 -16.49
C ALA A 63 3.81 -18.40 -16.24
N LEU A 64 3.00 -17.81 -15.37
CA LEU A 64 1.66 -18.28 -15.00
C LEU A 64 0.53 -17.43 -15.59
N ASP A 65 0.76 -16.13 -15.70
CA ASP A 65 -0.16 -15.14 -16.24
C ASP A 65 0.63 -13.96 -16.85
N ASN A 66 0.54 -13.82 -18.15
CA ASN A 66 1.16 -12.73 -18.90
C ASN A 66 0.14 -11.71 -19.42
N SER A 67 -1.10 -11.77 -18.95
CA SER A 67 -2.19 -10.91 -19.41
C SER A 67 -2.36 -9.62 -18.60
N ARG A 68 -1.75 -9.55 -17.41
CA ARG A 68 -1.93 -8.44 -16.47
C ARG A 68 -0.63 -7.67 -16.23
N GLN A 69 -0.79 -6.39 -15.94
CA GLN A 69 0.31 -5.50 -15.59
C GLN A 69 0.76 -5.72 -14.14
N PHE A 70 1.96 -5.24 -13.83
CA PHE A 70 2.55 -5.31 -12.50
C PHE A 70 2.76 -3.92 -11.92
N HIS A 71 2.46 -3.77 -10.64
CA HIS A 71 2.84 -2.59 -9.90
C HIS A 71 3.65 -2.93 -8.65
N TYR A 72 4.43 -1.97 -8.20
CA TYR A 72 5.10 -1.98 -6.90
C TYR A 72 5.58 -0.56 -6.59
N GLU A 73 5.12 0.01 -5.48
CA GLU A 73 5.47 1.38 -5.09
C GLU A 73 6.93 1.53 -4.66
N GLY A 74 7.55 0.44 -4.19
CA GLY A 74 8.97 0.39 -3.84
C GLY A 74 9.92 0.19 -5.01
N ASP A 75 9.43 0.23 -6.26
CA ASP A 75 10.24 0.15 -7.47
C ASP A 75 10.80 1.53 -7.83
N PHE A 76 11.89 1.90 -7.18
CA PHE A 76 12.46 3.25 -7.27
C PHE A 76 13.14 3.56 -8.60
N ASP A 77 13.43 2.56 -9.41
CA ASP A 77 14.04 2.72 -10.73
C ASP A 77 13.07 2.39 -11.89
N LEU A 78 11.83 2.05 -11.58
CA LEU A 78 10.77 1.67 -12.53
C LEU A 78 11.18 0.54 -13.49
N THR A 79 12.04 -0.36 -13.05
CA THR A 79 12.50 -1.50 -13.84
C THR A 79 11.62 -2.74 -13.67
N LYS A 80 10.81 -2.79 -12.64
CA LYS A 80 10.00 -3.95 -12.25
C LYS A 80 8.52 -3.73 -12.53
N SER A 81 8.06 -2.49 -12.38
CA SER A 81 6.66 -2.09 -12.52
C SER A 81 6.32 -1.63 -13.94
N ASP A 82 5.12 -1.97 -14.37
CA ASP A 82 4.54 -1.51 -15.63
C ASP A 82 3.76 -0.21 -15.46
N VAL A 83 3.50 0.19 -14.21
CA VAL A 83 2.83 1.42 -13.82
C VAL A 83 3.67 2.18 -12.79
N ILE A 84 3.48 3.49 -12.72
CA ILE A 84 4.06 4.33 -11.67
C ILE A 84 3.10 4.31 -10.49
N SER A 85 3.51 3.68 -9.40
CA SER A 85 2.68 3.54 -8.20
C SER A 85 3.12 4.50 -7.09
N ARG A 86 2.14 5.07 -6.37
CA ARG A 86 2.38 6.04 -5.31
C ARG A 86 1.46 5.83 -4.13
N MET A 87 1.95 6.21 -2.94
CA MET A 87 1.17 6.31 -1.71
C MET A 87 1.12 7.76 -1.26
N TYR A 88 -0.08 8.26 -0.98
CA TYR A 88 -0.34 9.56 -0.36
C TYR A 88 0.47 10.73 -0.92
N PRO A 89 0.55 10.91 -2.25
CA PRO A 89 1.28 12.05 -2.81
C PRO A 89 0.61 13.36 -2.42
N THR A 90 1.43 14.38 -2.17
CA THR A 90 0.93 15.75 -1.99
C THR A 90 0.40 16.31 -3.31
N LYS A 91 -0.35 17.39 -3.24
CA LYS A 91 -0.88 18.09 -4.43
C LYS A 91 0.24 18.46 -5.42
N ASP A 92 1.38 18.96 -4.92
CA ASP A 92 2.54 19.30 -5.74
C ASP A 92 3.11 18.07 -6.48
N ILE A 93 3.17 16.93 -5.81
CA ILE A 93 3.60 15.68 -6.44
C ILE A 93 2.58 15.17 -7.46
N MET A 94 1.28 15.31 -7.18
CA MET A 94 0.22 14.98 -8.12
C MET A 94 0.34 15.78 -9.41
N GLU A 95 0.55 17.09 -9.31
CA GLU A 95 0.75 17.95 -10.48
C GLU A 95 2.00 17.57 -11.28
N LYS A 96 3.11 17.26 -10.61
CA LYS A 96 4.33 16.79 -11.26
C LYS A 96 4.12 15.45 -11.98
N LEU A 97 3.44 14.50 -11.33
CA LEU A 97 3.11 13.21 -11.93
C LEU A 97 2.23 13.38 -13.18
N GLY A 98 1.17 14.18 -13.07
CA GLY A 98 0.26 14.45 -14.17
C GLY A 98 0.94 15.13 -15.36
N ASN A 99 1.83 16.06 -15.09
CA ASN A 99 2.60 16.77 -16.11
C ASN A 99 3.86 16.03 -16.58
N LYS A 100 4.07 14.78 -16.13
CA LYS A 100 5.23 13.95 -16.48
C LYS A 100 6.57 14.62 -16.17
N GLN A 101 6.60 15.37 -15.09
CA GLN A 101 7.80 16.06 -14.66
C GLN A 101 8.72 15.13 -13.86
N PRO A 102 10.03 15.35 -13.87
CA PRO A 102 10.95 14.62 -13.04
C PRO A 102 10.58 14.75 -11.55
N ILE A 103 10.50 13.61 -10.86
CA ILE A 103 10.27 13.56 -9.41
C ILE A 103 11.24 12.59 -8.77
N THR A 104 11.56 12.83 -7.52
CA THR A 104 12.21 11.82 -6.70
C THR A 104 11.14 10.86 -6.20
N ILE A 105 11.31 9.58 -6.46
CA ILE A 105 10.45 8.56 -5.89
C ILE A 105 10.80 8.44 -4.42
N SER A 106 9.93 8.99 -3.61
CA SER A 106 9.93 8.73 -2.18
C SER A 106 8.61 8.06 -1.83
N LEU A 107 8.63 7.10 -0.94
CA LEU A 107 7.41 6.38 -0.53
C LEU A 107 6.40 7.32 0.11
N TYR A 108 6.89 8.28 0.89
CA TYR A 108 6.07 9.31 1.54
C TYR A 108 6.83 10.64 1.50
N ASP A 109 6.15 11.74 1.52
CA ASP A 109 6.73 13.03 1.88
C ASP A 109 6.98 13.17 3.40
N ASN A 110 7.19 12.05 4.05
CA ASN A 110 7.40 11.92 5.49
C ASN A 110 8.70 11.13 5.79
N ILE A 111 8.85 10.68 7.03
CA ILE A 111 10.04 9.97 7.53
C ILE A 111 10.50 8.78 6.66
N ALA A 112 9.59 8.11 5.97
CA ALA A 112 9.96 7.00 5.09
C ALA A 112 10.76 7.47 3.86
N ASN A 113 10.55 8.71 3.41
CA ASN A 113 11.32 9.33 2.31
C ASN A 113 12.79 9.51 2.66
N GLN A 114 13.07 9.83 3.91
CA GLN A 114 14.45 9.96 4.39
C GLN A 114 15.20 8.62 4.35
N LEU A 115 14.46 7.52 4.37
CA LEU A 115 15.01 6.17 4.31
C LEU A 115 15.19 5.66 2.87
N ALA A 116 14.55 6.33 1.92
CA ALA A 116 14.71 6.11 0.48
C ALA A 116 15.78 7.04 -0.14
N ALA A 117 16.72 7.53 0.67
CA ALA A 117 17.74 8.49 0.24
C ALA A 117 18.61 8.04 -0.95
N ASP A 118 18.55 6.75 -1.30
CA ASP A 118 19.22 6.19 -2.48
C ASP A 118 18.30 6.14 -3.72
N SER A 119 17.05 6.61 -3.61
CA SER A 119 16.12 6.61 -4.74
C SER A 119 16.59 7.57 -5.83
N LYS A 120 16.59 7.09 -7.07
CA LYS A 120 16.89 7.93 -8.22
C LYS A 120 15.64 8.72 -8.63
N PRO A 121 15.79 9.96 -9.13
CA PRO A 121 14.65 10.67 -9.69
C PRO A 121 14.00 9.89 -10.83
N ILE A 122 12.67 9.85 -10.89
CA ILE A 122 11.97 9.50 -12.13
C ILE A 122 12.24 10.65 -13.12
N LYS A 123 12.74 10.29 -14.28
CA LYS A 123 12.96 11.23 -15.37
C LYS A 123 11.75 11.25 -16.30
N ALA A 124 11.61 12.32 -17.09
CA ALA A 124 10.48 12.49 -17.99
C ALA A 124 10.29 11.31 -18.97
N GLU A 125 11.38 10.77 -19.51
CA GLU A 125 11.35 9.64 -20.44
C GLU A 125 10.84 8.32 -19.79
N MET A 126 10.89 8.20 -18.48
CA MET A 126 10.44 7.00 -17.74
C MET A 126 8.91 6.93 -17.61
N TYR A 127 8.19 8.02 -17.92
CA TYR A 127 6.72 8.01 -17.96
C TYR A 127 6.16 7.39 -19.25
N GLU A 128 6.98 7.22 -20.28
CA GLU A 128 6.50 6.70 -21.56
C GLU A 128 5.88 5.31 -21.39
N GLY A 129 4.62 5.19 -21.78
CA GLY A 129 3.88 3.95 -21.70
C GLY A 129 3.52 3.50 -20.26
N LYS A 130 3.78 4.31 -19.24
CA LYS A 130 3.47 3.97 -17.84
C LYS A 130 2.40 4.89 -17.28
N PRO A 131 1.19 4.38 -16.99
CA PRO A 131 0.18 5.13 -16.26
C PRO A 131 0.58 5.31 -14.78
N VAL A 132 -0.04 6.28 -14.14
CA VAL A 132 0.10 6.54 -12.70
C VAL A 132 -1.10 5.99 -11.95
N VAL A 133 -0.85 5.24 -10.88
CA VAL A 133 -1.87 4.68 -10.00
C VAL A 133 -1.49 4.99 -8.56
N LEU A 134 -2.41 5.54 -7.78
CA LEU A 134 -2.21 5.67 -6.35
C LEU A 134 -2.57 4.34 -5.68
N CYS A 135 -1.58 3.54 -5.31
CA CYS A 135 -1.83 2.26 -4.64
C CYS A 135 -2.44 2.44 -3.26
N GLU A 136 -2.23 3.62 -2.65
CA GLU A 136 -2.93 4.08 -1.46
C GLU A 136 -3.09 5.60 -1.53
N TYR A 137 -4.28 6.11 -1.17
CA TYR A 137 -4.51 7.52 -0.95
C TYR A 137 -5.66 7.74 0.04
N ALA A 138 -5.84 8.98 0.48
CA ALA A 138 -6.94 9.36 1.36
C ALA A 138 -7.07 8.42 2.58
N HIS A 139 -5.99 8.29 3.38
CA HIS A 139 -5.95 7.46 4.58
C HIS A 139 -7.06 7.83 5.54
N SER A 140 -8.04 6.94 5.73
CA SER A 140 -9.30 7.22 6.43
C SER A 140 -9.22 6.97 7.94
N MET A 141 -8.17 7.46 8.59
CA MET A 141 -7.97 7.34 10.01
C MET A 141 -8.34 8.63 10.74
N GLU A 142 -9.02 8.52 11.89
CA GLU A 142 -9.42 9.65 12.73
C GLU A 142 -10.23 10.71 11.95
N ASN A 143 -9.82 11.97 11.99
CA ASN A 143 -10.53 13.11 11.40
C ASN A 143 -10.01 13.43 10.00
N SER A 144 -9.88 12.41 9.16
CA SER A 144 -9.29 12.50 7.83
C SER A 144 -10.29 12.56 6.70
N LEU A 145 -9.79 12.43 5.51
CA LEU A 145 -10.15 12.63 4.13
C LEU A 145 -10.16 14.10 3.69
N GLY A 146 -9.25 14.92 4.20
CA GLY A 146 -9.04 16.26 3.62
C GLY A 146 -8.58 16.20 2.17
N ASN A 147 -9.04 17.16 1.35
CA ASN A 147 -8.66 17.34 -0.05
C ASN A 147 -9.02 16.16 -0.97
N PHE A 148 -10.01 15.35 -0.63
CA PHE A 148 -10.40 14.19 -1.43
C PHE A 148 -10.77 14.58 -2.86
N GLN A 149 -11.57 15.65 -3.02
CA GLN A 149 -11.98 16.16 -4.33
C GLN A 149 -10.81 16.57 -5.21
N GLU A 150 -9.74 17.10 -4.62
CA GLU A 150 -8.54 17.49 -5.39
C GLU A 150 -7.85 16.31 -6.05
N TYR A 151 -7.87 15.13 -5.43
CA TYR A 151 -7.37 13.90 -6.06
C TYR A 151 -8.25 13.49 -7.24
N ILE A 152 -9.58 13.55 -7.07
CA ILE A 152 -10.53 13.21 -8.13
C ILE A 152 -10.36 14.17 -9.32
N ASP A 153 -10.26 15.47 -9.06
CA ASP A 153 -10.02 16.49 -10.10
C ASP A 153 -8.72 16.22 -10.87
N ASP A 154 -7.66 15.79 -10.18
CA ASP A 154 -6.40 15.45 -10.83
C ASP A 154 -6.48 14.14 -11.65
N PHE A 155 -7.24 13.15 -11.20
CA PHE A 155 -7.47 11.93 -11.98
C PHE A 155 -8.24 12.24 -13.29
N GLU A 156 -9.18 13.16 -13.24
CA GLU A 156 -9.92 13.59 -14.44
C GLU A 156 -9.09 14.51 -15.36
N LYS A 157 -8.21 15.33 -14.78
CA LYS A 157 -7.43 16.32 -15.48
C LYS A 157 -6.30 15.75 -16.32
N TYR A 158 -5.64 14.69 -15.84
CA TYR A 158 -4.41 14.19 -16.43
C TYR A 158 -4.60 12.80 -17.05
N ASP A 159 -4.40 12.69 -18.37
CA ASP A 159 -4.61 11.47 -19.16
C ASP A 159 -3.77 10.25 -18.71
N ASN A 160 -2.68 10.47 -18.01
CA ASN A 160 -1.81 9.43 -17.51
C ASN A 160 -2.16 8.95 -16.09
N MET A 161 -3.11 9.58 -15.42
CA MET A 161 -3.59 9.19 -14.10
C MET A 161 -4.80 8.26 -14.21
N CYS A 162 -4.70 7.08 -13.61
CA CYS A 162 -5.72 6.04 -13.70
C CYS A 162 -6.59 5.90 -12.45
N GLY A 163 -6.37 6.76 -11.45
CA GLY A 163 -7.08 6.69 -10.17
C GLY A 163 -6.26 6.08 -9.04
N GLY A 164 -6.93 5.65 -7.99
CA GLY A 164 -6.27 5.13 -6.79
C GLY A 164 -7.18 4.30 -5.90
N PHE A 165 -6.59 3.77 -4.83
CA PHE A 165 -7.26 2.95 -3.83
C PHE A 165 -7.22 3.65 -2.49
N ILE A 166 -8.40 3.92 -1.91
CA ILE A 166 -8.51 4.53 -0.59
C ILE A 166 -7.99 3.55 0.47
N TRP A 167 -7.16 4.01 1.37
CA TRP A 167 -6.79 3.27 2.55
C TRP A 167 -7.62 3.73 3.77
N ASP A 168 -8.63 2.99 4.23
CA ASP A 168 -9.00 1.67 3.78
C ASP A 168 -10.52 1.58 3.57
N PHE A 169 -11.03 0.46 3.08
CA PHE A 169 -12.45 0.29 2.85
C PHE A 169 -13.21 0.01 4.14
N VAL A 170 -12.73 -0.93 4.95
CA VAL A 170 -13.36 -1.36 6.21
C VAL A 170 -12.32 -1.35 7.33
N ASP A 171 -12.71 -0.86 8.50
CA ASP A 171 -11.87 -0.97 9.70
C ASP A 171 -11.31 -2.38 9.87
N GLN A 172 -10.01 -2.47 10.13
CA GLN A 172 -9.30 -3.74 10.33
C GLN A 172 -9.55 -4.28 11.75
N ALA A 173 -10.81 -4.42 12.13
CA ALA A 173 -11.25 -4.90 13.42
C ALA A 173 -12.40 -5.90 13.27
N LEU A 174 -12.63 -6.70 14.30
CA LEU A 174 -13.80 -7.57 14.41
C LEU A 174 -14.80 -6.95 15.39
N HIS A 175 -16.02 -6.77 14.94
CA HIS A 175 -17.13 -6.37 15.79
C HIS A 175 -17.60 -7.56 16.62
N VAL A 176 -17.60 -7.42 17.92
CA VAL A 176 -18.01 -8.46 18.88
C VAL A 176 -18.94 -7.84 19.94
N LYS A 177 -19.67 -8.68 20.64
CA LYS A 177 -20.39 -8.27 21.87
C LYS A 177 -19.58 -8.70 23.08
N ASP A 178 -19.48 -7.82 24.07
CA ASP A 178 -18.93 -8.18 25.38
C ASP A 178 -19.96 -9.02 26.20
N GLU A 179 -19.57 -9.49 27.36
CA GLU A 179 -20.41 -10.29 28.27
C GLU A 179 -21.67 -9.56 28.75
N ASN A 180 -21.69 -8.23 28.66
CA ASN A 180 -22.83 -7.39 29.02
C ASN A 180 -23.70 -7.03 27.79
N GLY A 181 -23.33 -7.50 26.60
CA GLY A 181 -24.02 -7.24 25.34
C GLY A 181 -23.67 -5.90 24.68
N ASN A 182 -22.66 -5.17 25.17
CA ASN A 182 -22.18 -3.94 24.54
C ASN A 182 -21.34 -4.23 23.32
N ASP A 183 -21.39 -3.32 22.35
CA ASP A 183 -20.53 -3.38 21.18
C ASP A 183 -19.07 -3.16 21.55
N ASN A 184 -18.20 -4.02 21.02
CA ASN A 184 -16.77 -3.91 21.17
C ASN A 184 -16.07 -4.22 19.84
N TYR A 185 -14.89 -3.67 19.62
CA TYR A 185 -14.15 -3.77 18.37
C TYR A 185 -12.72 -4.22 18.69
N LEU A 186 -12.42 -5.48 18.36
CA LEU A 186 -11.17 -6.12 18.70
C LEU A 186 -10.24 -6.23 17.49
N TYR A 187 -8.97 -6.00 17.71
CA TYR A 187 -7.91 -6.16 16.69
C TYR A 187 -6.58 -6.54 17.33
N GLY A 188 -5.72 -7.18 16.56
CA GLY A 188 -4.36 -7.53 16.98
C GLY A 188 -4.34 -8.39 18.25
N THR A 189 -3.81 -7.85 19.32
CA THR A 189 -3.62 -8.55 20.62
C THR A 189 -4.85 -8.54 21.53
N ASP A 190 -5.96 -7.97 21.11
CA ASP A 190 -7.18 -7.91 21.92
C ASP A 190 -7.90 -9.24 22.04
N PHE A 191 -7.53 -10.25 21.23
CA PHE A 191 -8.15 -11.58 21.27
C PHE A 191 -7.70 -12.34 22.50
N GLN A 192 -8.68 -12.83 23.27
CA GLN A 192 -8.43 -13.60 24.49
C GLN A 192 -7.63 -14.87 24.21
N GLY A 193 -6.72 -15.22 25.14
CA GLY A 193 -5.88 -16.42 25.08
C GLY A 193 -4.63 -16.27 24.21
N GLN A 194 -4.46 -15.16 23.54
CA GLN A 194 -3.15 -14.76 23.08
C GLN A 194 -2.50 -14.02 24.25
N GLU A 195 -1.58 -14.70 24.94
CA GLU A 195 -0.62 -13.98 25.75
C GLU A 195 -0.21 -12.77 24.90
N PRO A 196 -0.27 -11.53 25.46
CA PRO A 196 0.35 -10.43 24.77
C PRO A 196 1.73 -10.95 24.44
N HIS A 197 1.93 -11.29 23.18
CA HIS A 197 3.24 -11.77 22.81
C HIS A 197 4.12 -10.70 23.40
N LYS A 198 4.94 -11.09 24.35
CA LYS A 198 6.17 -10.37 24.61
C LYS A 198 6.77 -10.30 23.22
N LEU A 199 6.26 -9.35 22.44
CA LEU A 199 6.79 -8.99 21.15
C LEU A 199 8.11 -8.40 21.51
N ILE A 200 8.72 -9.40 22.16
CA ILE A 200 10.12 -9.56 22.07
C ILE A 200 10.79 -8.27 22.47
N ASP A 201 11.69 -8.37 23.33
CA ASP A 201 12.81 -7.46 23.55
C ASP A 201 13.46 -6.99 22.23
N ILE A 202 12.67 -6.44 21.31
CA ILE A 202 13.19 -5.62 20.25
C ILE A 202 13.40 -4.27 20.91
N PRO A 203 14.64 -3.85 21.16
CA PRO A 203 14.91 -2.54 21.72
C PRO A 203 14.17 -1.48 20.90
N ASN A 204 13.37 -0.64 21.56
CA ASN A 204 12.54 0.44 20.97
C ASN A 204 11.17 0.07 20.40
N THR A 205 10.59 -1.09 20.68
CA THR A 205 9.20 -1.39 20.32
C THR A 205 8.16 -0.78 21.26
N THR A 206 8.56 -0.29 22.41
CA THR A 206 7.68 0.45 23.34
C THR A 206 7.03 1.68 22.71
N ALA A 207 7.65 2.26 21.70
CA ALA A 207 7.05 3.36 20.94
C ALA A 207 5.96 2.89 19.96
N MET A 208 5.92 1.62 19.58
CA MET A 208 4.93 1.11 18.63
C MET A 208 3.62 0.66 19.30
N THR A 209 3.68 0.21 20.55
CA THR A 209 2.49 -0.23 21.28
C THR A 209 1.55 0.91 21.66
N GLY A 210 2.06 2.13 21.83
CA GLY A 210 1.25 3.31 22.13
C GLY A 210 0.72 4.04 20.91
N SER A 211 1.36 3.90 19.75
CA SER A 211 1.03 4.64 18.53
C SER A 211 0.04 3.90 17.62
N ASN A 212 -0.22 2.62 17.87
CA ASN A 212 -1.07 1.81 17.00
C ASN A 212 -2.49 1.64 17.52
N VAL A 213 -2.87 2.30 18.60
CA VAL A 213 -4.19 2.16 19.24
C VAL A 213 -5.34 2.44 18.29
N TYR A 214 -5.16 3.35 17.33
CA TYR A 214 -6.18 3.72 16.33
C TYR A 214 -5.84 3.26 14.93
N PHE A 215 -4.69 2.68 14.69
CA PHE A 215 -4.18 2.45 13.35
C PHE A 215 -5.02 1.46 12.55
N CYS A 216 -5.74 0.58 13.21
CA CYS A 216 -6.64 -0.38 12.58
C CYS A 216 -8.04 0.19 12.29
N ALA A 217 -8.38 1.35 12.86
CA ALA A 217 -9.64 2.05 12.60
C ALA A 217 -9.45 3.07 11.46
N ASN A 218 -9.26 2.56 10.25
CA ASN A 218 -8.88 3.32 9.06
C ASN A 218 -9.80 3.08 7.86
N GLY A 219 -10.94 2.46 8.08
CA GLY A 219 -11.96 2.25 7.05
C GLY A 219 -12.87 3.45 6.81
N ILE A 220 -13.40 3.59 5.61
CA ILE A 220 -14.56 4.45 5.34
C ILE A 220 -15.87 3.82 5.83
N ILE A 221 -15.81 2.55 6.20
CA ILE A 221 -16.87 1.74 6.80
C ILE A 221 -16.33 1.10 8.08
N GLY A 222 -17.11 1.17 9.15
CA GLY A 222 -16.77 0.54 10.43
C GLY A 222 -16.75 -0.98 10.38
N ALA A 223 -16.10 -1.61 11.36
CA ALA A 223 -16.10 -3.06 11.49
C ALA A 223 -17.49 -3.67 11.68
N ASP A 224 -18.45 -2.90 12.19
CA ASP A 224 -19.88 -3.24 12.28
C ASP A 224 -20.65 -3.03 10.96
N ARG A 225 -19.94 -2.67 9.89
CA ARG A 225 -20.44 -2.38 8.54
C ARG A 225 -21.29 -1.12 8.43
N LYS A 226 -21.28 -0.25 9.43
CA LYS A 226 -21.89 1.07 9.31
C LYS A 226 -20.93 2.07 8.66
N PRO A 227 -21.45 3.00 7.84
CA PRO A 227 -20.60 4.01 7.22
C PRO A 227 -20.05 4.97 8.26
N HIS A 228 -18.78 5.31 8.13
CA HIS A 228 -18.17 6.43 8.81
C HIS A 228 -18.54 7.76 8.12
N PRO A 229 -18.41 8.90 8.80
CA PRO A 229 -18.73 10.21 8.20
C PRO A 229 -18.01 10.47 6.88
N GLN A 230 -16.81 9.97 6.72
CA GLN A 230 -15.97 10.10 5.51
C GLN A 230 -16.61 9.53 4.25
N ILE A 231 -17.55 8.59 4.37
CA ILE A 231 -18.24 7.99 3.21
C ILE A 231 -19.00 9.03 2.38
N VAL A 232 -19.44 10.11 3.02
CA VAL A 232 -20.18 11.19 2.33
C VAL A 232 -19.27 11.92 1.35
N GLU A 233 -18.04 12.20 1.77
CA GLU A 233 -17.02 12.82 0.93
C GLU A 233 -16.63 11.91 -0.25
N VAL A 234 -16.41 10.63 0.04
CA VAL A 234 -16.12 9.63 -1.00
C VAL A 234 -17.25 9.53 -2.00
N LYS A 235 -18.50 9.45 -1.54
CA LYS A 235 -19.67 9.41 -2.42
C LYS A 235 -19.84 10.67 -3.27
N HIS A 236 -19.39 11.81 -2.78
CA HIS A 236 -19.45 13.06 -3.55
C HIS A 236 -18.40 13.10 -4.65
N GLY A 237 -17.19 12.58 -4.40
CA GLY A 237 -16.09 12.56 -5.36
C GLY A 237 -16.26 11.52 -6.48
N TYR A 238 -16.93 10.41 -6.21
CA TYR A 238 -17.25 9.38 -7.20
C TYR A 238 -18.67 9.50 -7.75
#